data_4257a2e48af3e206947965231c2e9f66
#
_entry.id   4257a2e48af3e206947965231c2e9f66
#
_cell.length_a   1.000
_cell.length_b   1.000
_cell.length_c   1.000
_cell.angle_alpha   90.00
_cell.angle_beta   90.00
_cell.angle_gamma   90.00
#
_symmetry.space_group_name_H-M   'P 1'
#
loop_
_entity.id
_entity.type
_entity.pdbx_description
1 polymer ?
#
loop_
_entity_poly.entity_id
_entity_poly.type
_entity_poly.pdbx_seq_one_letter_code
_entity_poly.pdbx_strand_id
1 'polypeptide(L)'
;MVNQKSTVTRAILDDALAGANLLITATTQKHCENLEKSLIRIGIPETSICRIDGTTDRDESIQLFFRNPKAYLEEYRPQIVILSPTAESGISIDLARYFTTHYHFHLGNLGILSGLQFLGRYRDFSAPRVIYCEQQGHIHDGNSSSFTKWVKDEFDRQVHEDIDLVSMLLDNGLVDEAIKMLTNYANKEDIWLKLAHQYKANLNEEMKHLRELYIEA
;
A
#
# COMPACT_ATOMS: atom_id res chain seq x y z
N MET A 1 -8.66 2.79 -17.71
CA MET A 1 -8.48 3.48 -16.41
C MET A 1 -9.67 4.39 -16.13
N VAL A 2 -10.15 4.45 -14.90
CA VAL A 2 -11.32 5.25 -14.51
C VAL A 2 -10.87 6.45 -13.66
N ASN A 3 -11.40 7.63 -13.95
CA ASN A 3 -10.97 8.88 -13.30
C ASN A 3 -11.67 9.18 -11.96
N GLN A 4 -12.71 8.43 -11.60
CA GLN A 4 -13.45 8.65 -10.36
C GLN A 4 -13.52 7.36 -9.53
N LYS A 5 -13.02 7.42 -8.30
CA LYS A 5 -13.04 6.32 -7.34
C LYS A 5 -14.46 5.80 -7.07
N SER A 6 -15.43 6.71 -6.95
CA SER A 6 -16.83 6.37 -6.72
C SER A 6 -17.44 5.54 -7.87
N THR A 7 -17.03 5.81 -9.12
CA THR A 7 -17.49 5.05 -10.29
C THR A 7 -17.02 3.60 -10.21
N VAL A 8 -15.75 3.38 -9.84
CA VAL A 8 -15.21 2.00 -9.68
C VAL A 8 -15.89 1.30 -8.52
N THR A 9 -16.05 1.99 -7.38
CA THR A 9 -16.77 1.42 -6.24
C THR A 9 -18.18 1.02 -6.61
N ARG A 10 -18.90 1.85 -7.36
CA ARG A 10 -20.25 1.55 -7.84
C ARG A 10 -20.27 0.30 -8.72
N ALA A 11 -19.37 0.20 -9.68
CA ALA A 11 -19.26 -0.96 -10.56
C ALA A 11 -19.02 -2.26 -9.77
N ILE A 12 -18.16 -2.22 -8.73
CA ILE A 12 -17.93 -3.36 -7.84
C ILE A 12 -19.24 -3.80 -7.15
N LEU A 13 -20.01 -2.85 -6.62
CA LEU A 13 -21.25 -3.16 -5.93
C LEU A 13 -22.29 -3.75 -6.88
N ASP A 14 -22.41 -3.18 -8.08
CA ASP A 14 -23.36 -3.65 -9.11
C ASP A 14 -22.95 -5.06 -9.61
N ASP A 15 -21.68 -5.32 -9.88
CA ASP A 15 -21.17 -6.62 -10.31
C ASP A 15 -21.32 -7.68 -9.21
N ALA A 16 -21.05 -7.31 -7.94
CA ALA A 16 -21.22 -8.22 -6.81
C ALA A 16 -22.67 -8.65 -6.65
N LEU A 17 -23.64 -7.72 -6.79
CA LEU A 17 -25.08 -8.03 -6.76
C LEU A 17 -25.52 -8.88 -7.94
N ALA A 18 -24.85 -8.75 -9.11
CA ALA A 18 -25.07 -9.60 -10.27
C ALA A 18 -24.50 -11.03 -10.11
N GLY A 19 -23.83 -11.33 -9.00
CA GLY A 19 -23.25 -12.65 -8.71
C GLY A 19 -21.88 -12.87 -9.38
N ALA A 20 -21.21 -11.82 -9.82
CA ALA A 20 -19.88 -11.91 -10.41
C ALA A 20 -18.82 -12.30 -9.38
N ASN A 21 -17.84 -13.11 -9.79
CA ASN A 21 -16.67 -13.41 -8.97
C ASN A 21 -15.64 -12.29 -9.15
N LEU A 22 -15.31 -11.59 -8.08
CA LEU A 22 -14.48 -10.39 -8.14
C LEU A 22 -13.17 -10.56 -7.40
N LEU A 23 -12.08 -10.13 -8.04
CA LEU A 23 -10.83 -9.82 -7.37
C LEU A 23 -10.75 -8.31 -7.19
N ILE A 24 -10.52 -7.87 -5.96
CA ILE A 24 -10.34 -6.46 -5.63
C ILE A 24 -8.98 -6.30 -4.96
N THR A 25 -8.12 -5.47 -5.52
CA THR A 25 -6.83 -5.12 -4.92
C THR A 25 -6.81 -3.63 -4.62
N ALA A 26 -6.42 -3.25 -3.40
CA ALA A 26 -6.31 -1.85 -3.03
C ALA A 26 -5.04 -1.61 -2.21
N THR A 27 -4.35 -0.51 -2.50
CA THR A 27 -3.06 -0.21 -1.89
C THR A 27 -3.14 0.26 -0.44
N THR A 28 -4.34 0.36 0.15
CA THR A 28 -4.52 0.65 1.58
C THR A 28 -5.49 -0.33 2.24
N GLN A 29 -5.11 -0.82 3.43
CA GLN A 29 -5.95 -1.67 4.27
C GLN A 29 -7.30 -1.03 4.57
N LYS A 30 -7.31 0.26 4.92
CA LYS A 30 -8.54 0.99 5.26
C LYS A 30 -9.57 0.98 4.11
N HIS A 31 -9.10 1.03 2.87
CA HIS A 31 -10.00 0.94 1.71
C HIS A 31 -10.58 -0.46 1.55
N CYS A 32 -9.78 -1.52 1.78
CA CYS A 32 -10.24 -2.91 1.79
C CYS A 32 -11.35 -3.13 2.82
N GLU A 33 -11.14 -2.67 4.07
CA GLU A 33 -12.15 -2.73 5.13
C GLU A 33 -13.46 -2.00 4.78
N ASN A 34 -13.35 -0.81 4.19
CA ASN A 34 -14.52 -0.03 3.80
C ASN A 34 -15.30 -0.68 2.66
N LEU A 35 -14.61 -1.29 1.70
CA LEU A 35 -15.23 -2.05 0.61
C LEU A 35 -15.97 -3.26 1.14
N GLU A 36 -15.35 -4.07 2.00
CA GLU A 36 -15.99 -5.22 2.65
C GLU A 36 -17.27 -4.81 3.37
N LYS A 37 -17.19 -3.78 4.23
CA LYS A 37 -18.38 -3.26 4.94
C LYS A 37 -19.47 -2.77 3.99
N SER A 38 -19.10 -2.20 2.85
CA SER A 38 -20.06 -1.73 1.84
C SER A 38 -20.74 -2.90 1.15
N LEU A 39 -19.98 -3.95 0.82
CA LEU A 39 -20.51 -5.19 0.21
C LEU A 39 -21.47 -5.91 1.15
N ILE A 40 -21.11 -6.07 2.42
CA ILE A 40 -21.99 -6.66 3.44
C ILE A 40 -23.27 -5.85 3.59
N ARG A 41 -23.17 -4.52 3.60
CA ARG A 41 -24.34 -3.63 3.75
C ARG A 41 -25.34 -3.74 2.60
N ILE A 42 -24.87 -4.05 1.38
CA ILE A 42 -25.77 -4.27 0.24
C ILE A 42 -26.34 -5.70 0.15
N GLY A 43 -25.97 -6.57 1.11
CA GLY A 43 -26.53 -7.92 1.22
C GLY A 43 -25.62 -9.05 0.72
N ILE A 44 -24.36 -8.79 0.38
CA ILE A 44 -23.39 -9.85 0.07
C ILE A 44 -23.06 -10.59 1.37
N PRO A 45 -23.21 -11.91 1.45
CA PRO A 45 -22.88 -12.67 2.66
C PRO A 45 -21.40 -12.53 3.04
N GLU A 46 -21.12 -12.25 4.30
CA GLU A 46 -19.74 -12.14 4.81
C GLU A 46 -18.93 -13.39 4.52
N THR A 47 -19.56 -14.57 4.59
CA THR A 47 -18.92 -15.87 4.29
C THR A 47 -18.50 -16.02 2.82
N SER A 48 -19.01 -15.20 1.92
CA SER A 48 -18.62 -15.18 0.50
C SER A 48 -17.53 -14.16 0.18
N ILE A 49 -17.07 -13.41 1.18
CA ILE A 49 -16.00 -12.41 1.06
C ILE A 49 -14.74 -12.92 1.76
N CYS A 50 -13.63 -12.98 1.04
CA CYS A 50 -12.32 -13.28 1.60
C CYS A 50 -11.47 -12.03 1.59
N ARG A 51 -11.30 -11.36 2.74
CA ARG A 51 -10.44 -10.18 2.88
C ARG A 51 -9.09 -10.57 3.48
N ILE A 52 -8.02 -10.14 2.83
CA ILE A 52 -6.64 -10.45 3.18
C ILE A 52 -5.86 -9.15 3.34
N ASP A 53 -5.56 -8.81 4.58
CA ASP A 53 -4.77 -7.62 4.96
C ASP A 53 -4.03 -7.85 6.29
N GLY A 54 -3.36 -6.82 6.80
CA GLY A 54 -2.58 -6.91 8.03
C GLY A 54 -3.36 -7.21 9.31
N THR A 55 -4.70 -7.19 9.28
CA THR A 55 -5.54 -7.57 10.42
C THR A 55 -6.04 -9.01 10.34
N THR A 56 -6.10 -9.57 9.13
CA THR A 56 -6.61 -10.93 8.86
C THR A 56 -5.49 -11.92 8.51
N ASP A 57 -4.26 -11.46 8.31
CA ASP A 57 -3.13 -12.27 7.86
C ASP A 57 -2.79 -13.44 8.81
N ARG A 58 -3.17 -13.34 10.10
CA ARG A 58 -2.95 -14.39 11.11
C ARG A 58 -4.09 -15.38 11.24
N ASP A 59 -5.18 -15.14 10.56
CA ASP A 59 -6.33 -16.06 10.59
C ASP A 59 -5.97 -17.38 9.92
N GLU A 60 -6.33 -18.50 10.54
CA GLU A 60 -5.94 -19.82 10.08
C GLU A 60 -6.44 -20.11 8.65
N SER A 61 -7.64 -19.68 8.32
CA SER A 61 -8.19 -19.76 6.95
C SER A 61 -7.39 -18.95 5.93
N ILE A 62 -6.92 -17.76 6.32
CA ILE A 62 -6.10 -16.90 5.46
C ILE A 62 -4.70 -17.48 5.28
N GLN A 63 -4.14 -18.13 6.30
CA GLN A 63 -2.89 -18.86 6.18
C GLN A 63 -2.96 -20.01 5.15
N LEU A 64 -4.12 -20.65 4.97
CA LEU A 64 -4.34 -21.63 3.90
C LEU A 64 -4.29 -20.95 2.51
N PHE A 65 -4.89 -19.78 2.37
CA PHE A 65 -4.78 -18.99 1.14
C PHE A 65 -3.32 -18.65 0.80
N PHE A 66 -2.53 -18.21 1.79
CA PHE A 66 -1.11 -17.89 1.56
C PHE A 66 -0.30 -19.10 1.09
N ARG A 67 -0.61 -20.30 1.60
CA ARG A 67 0.09 -21.54 1.23
C ARG A 67 -0.22 -21.99 -0.19
N ASN A 68 -1.50 -21.93 -0.59
CA ASN A 68 -1.94 -22.35 -1.91
C ASN A 68 -3.23 -21.60 -2.30
N PRO A 69 -3.12 -20.40 -2.90
CA PRO A 69 -4.29 -19.61 -3.30
C PRO A 69 -5.25 -20.36 -4.23
N LYS A 70 -4.71 -21.17 -5.16
CA LYS A 70 -5.53 -21.95 -6.09
C LYS A 70 -6.39 -22.98 -5.37
N ALA A 71 -5.79 -23.81 -4.51
CA ALA A 71 -6.52 -24.83 -3.76
C ALA A 71 -7.58 -24.19 -2.84
N TYR A 72 -7.24 -23.08 -2.20
CA TYR A 72 -8.17 -22.32 -1.36
C TYR A 72 -9.40 -21.86 -2.15
N LEU A 73 -9.18 -21.24 -3.32
CA LEU A 73 -10.26 -20.73 -4.17
C LEU A 73 -11.14 -21.86 -4.73
N GLU A 74 -10.55 -23.00 -5.07
CA GLU A 74 -11.31 -24.18 -5.54
C GLU A 74 -12.17 -24.81 -4.44
N GLU A 75 -11.70 -24.78 -3.19
CA GLU A 75 -12.38 -25.40 -2.04
C GLU A 75 -13.43 -24.46 -1.45
N TYR A 76 -13.06 -23.24 -1.07
CA TYR A 76 -13.94 -22.30 -0.35
C TYR A 76 -14.82 -21.45 -1.27
N ARG A 77 -14.42 -21.28 -2.52
CA ARG A 77 -15.17 -20.56 -3.58
C ARG A 77 -15.71 -19.20 -3.16
N PRO A 78 -14.90 -18.31 -2.53
CA PRO A 78 -15.38 -16.99 -2.22
C PRO A 78 -15.79 -16.24 -3.48
N GLN A 79 -16.95 -15.58 -3.45
CA GLN A 79 -17.40 -14.73 -4.55
C GLN A 79 -16.47 -13.52 -4.74
N ILE A 80 -15.99 -12.98 -3.62
CA ILE A 80 -15.16 -11.76 -3.61
C ILE A 80 -13.89 -12.00 -2.82
N VAL A 81 -12.75 -11.69 -3.43
CA VAL A 81 -11.44 -11.66 -2.74
C VAL A 81 -10.94 -10.24 -2.73
N ILE A 82 -10.60 -9.72 -1.55
CA ILE A 82 -10.07 -8.36 -1.35
C ILE A 82 -8.66 -8.47 -0.79
N LEU A 83 -7.69 -7.90 -1.49
CA LEU A 83 -6.28 -7.94 -1.10
C LEU A 83 -5.74 -6.53 -0.80
N SER A 84 -4.98 -6.41 0.29
CA SER A 84 -4.12 -5.26 0.58
C SER A 84 -2.64 -5.59 0.35
N PRO A 85 -1.73 -4.59 0.33
CA PRO A 85 -0.31 -4.83 0.13
C PRO A 85 0.36 -5.71 1.18
N THR A 86 -0.22 -5.88 2.36
CA THR A 86 0.30 -6.80 3.39
C THR A 86 0.36 -8.24 2.87
N ALA A 87 -0.53 -8.58 1.92
CA ALA A 87 -0.50 -9.83 1.16
C ALA A 87 0.59 -9.84 0.07
N GLU A 88 1.48 -8.83 0.04
CA GLU A 88 2.40 -8.57 -1.08
C GLU A 88 3.52 -9.58 -1.19
N SER A 89 4.01 -10.16 -0.11
CA SER A 89 5.13 -11.08 -0.16
C SER A 89 4.70 -12.51 -0.51
N GLY A 90 4.88 -12.90 -1.76
CA GLY A 90 4.87 -14.32 -2.17
C GLY A 90 3.57 -14.87 -2.71
N ILE A 91 2.46 -14.11 -2.76
CA ILE A 91 1.20 -14.60 -3.33
C ILE A 91 1.22 -14.49 -4.86
N SER A 92 0.81 -15.57 -5.51
CA SER A 92 0.48 -15.61 -6.93
C SER A 92 -0.83 -16.38 -7.11
N ILE A 93 -1.82 -15.75 -7.72
CA ILE A 93 -3.10 -16.39 -8.01
C ILE A 93 -3.08 -16.86 -9.45
N ASP A 94 -2.81 -18.17 -9.63
CA ASP A 94 -2.67 -18.83 -10.95
C ASP A 94 -3.94 -19.65 -11.29
N LEU A 95 -5.13 -19.09 -11.04
CA LEU A 95 -6.40 -19.74 -11.35
C LEU A 95 -7.13 -18.98 -12.46
N ALA A 96 -7.06 -19.50 -13.67
CA ALA A 96 -7.66 -18.89 -14.84
C ALA A 96 -9.21 -18.94 -14.79
N ARG A 97 -9.85 -17.85 -15.24
CA ARG A 97 -11.30 -17.72 -15.37
C ARG A 97 -12.11 -17.88 -14.08
N TYR A 98 -11.46 -17.73 -12.93
CA TYR A 98 -12.19 -17.73 -11.66
C TYR A 98 -12.85 -16.38 -11.42
N PHE A 99 -12.09 -15.29 -11.58
CA PHE A 99 -12.63 -13.95 -11.44
C PHE A 99 -13.11 -13.43 -12.79
N THR A 100 -14.31 -12.85 -12.79
CA THR A 100 -14.90 -12.20 -13.96
C THR A 100 -14.30 -10.83 -14.23
N THR A 101 -13.86 -10.14 -13.16
CA THR A 101 -13.24 -8.81 -13.22
C THR A 101 -12.23 -8.65 -12.11
N HIS A 102 -11.09 -8.01 -12.40
CA HIS A 102 -10.11 -7.56 -11.44
C HIS A 102 -10.19 -6.04 -11.29
N TYR A 103 -10.63 -5.59 -10.12
CA TYR A 103 -10.65 -4.18 -9.74
C TYR A 103 -9.38 -3.82 -8.97
N HIS A 104 -8.71 -2.74 -9.37
CA HIS A 104 -7.49 -2.28 -8.71
C HIS A 104 -7.60 -0.82 -8.31
N PHE A 105 -7.29 -0.51 -7.03
CA PHE A 105 -7.20 0.84 -6.49
C PHE A 105 -5.77 1.16 -6.12
N HIS A 106 -5.13 2.01 -6.91
CA HIS A 106 -3.84 2.60 -6.55
C HIS A 106 -4.09 3.97 -5.90
N LEU A 107 -3.92 4.03 -4.58
CA LEU A 107 -4.33 5.16 -3.74
C LEU A 107 -3.14 6.09 -3.39
N GLY A 108 -2.10 6.12 -4.22
CA GLY A 108 -1.01 7.09 -4.13
C GLY A 108 0.01 6.85 -3.01
N ASN A 109 0.00 5.68 -2.37
CA ASN A 109 0.89 5.35 -1.25
C ASN A 109 1.98 4.32 -1.58
N LEU A 110 2.00 3.80 -2.79
CA LEU A 110 3.03 2.87 -3.28
C LEU A 110 3.73 3.44 -4.49
N GLY A 111 5.02 3.15 -4.64
CA GLY A 111 5.77 3.44 -5.86
C GLY A 111 5.34 2.55 -7.05
N ILE A 112 5.77 2.93 -8.26
CA ILE A 112 5.39 2.29 -9.53
C ILE A 112 5.59 0.78 -9.49
N LEU A 113 6.80 0.33 -9.15
CA LEU A 113 7.15 -1.09 -9.21
C LEU A 113 6.29 -1.93 -8.26
N SER A 114 6.08 -1.46 -7.03
CA SER A 114 5.22 -2.14 -6.07
C SER A 114 3.76 -2.18 -6.55
N GLY A 115 3.25 -1.08 -7.12
CA GLY A 115 1.91 -1.03 -7.68
C GLY A 115 1.71 -2.02 -8.82
N LEU A 116 2.65 -2.09 -9.78
CA LEU A 116 2.61 -3.02 -10.90
C LEU A 116 2.76 -4.48 -10.45
N GLN A 117 3.67 -4.76 -9.49
CA GLN A 117 3.81 -6.07 -8.90
C GLN A 117 2.52 -6.52 -8.20
N PHE A 118 1.87 -5.62 -7.48
CA PHE A 118 0.63 -5.92 -6.79
C PHE A 118 -0.50 -6.22 -7.79
N LEU A 119 -0.64 -5.43 -8.86
CA LEU A 119 -1.57 -5.70 -9.95
C LEU A 119 -1.28 -7.05 -10.64
N GLY A 120 0.00 -7.42 -10.80
CA GLY A 120 0.46 -8.65 -11.44
C GLY A 120 0.30 -9.93 -10.59
N ARG A 121 -0.21 -9.85 -9.33
CA ARG A 121 -0.46 -11.03 -8.49
C ARG A 121 -1.50 -11.98 -9.06
N TYR A 122 -2.47 -11.48 -9.78
CA TYR A 122 -3.39 -12.29 -10.57
C TYR A 122 -2.84 -12.48 -11.98
N ARG A 123 -2.54 -13.73 -12.32
CA ARG A 123 -1.85 -14.07 -13.57
C ARG A 123 -2.78 -14.38 -14.73
N ASP A 124 -4.07 -14.39 -14.52
CA ASP A 124 -5.03 -14.48 -15.63
C ASP A 124 -5.19 -13.12 -16.31
N PHE A 125 -4.52 -12.95 -17.44
CA PHE A 125 -4.60 -11.74 -18.26
C PHE A 125 -5.87 -11.67 -19.12
N SER A 126 -6.68 -12.73 -19.18
CA SER A 126 -7.94 -12.73 -19.90
C SER A 126 -9.06 -12.01 -19.13
N ALA A 127 -8.95 -11.89 -17.79
CA ALA A 127 -9.91 -11.18 -16.98
C ALA A 127 -9.79 -9.66 -17.19
N PRO A 128 -10.90 -8.95 -17.47
CA PRO A 128 -10.90 -7.51 -17.57
C PRO A 128 -10.37 -6.84 -16.30
N ARG A 129 -9.54 -5.81 -16.46
CA ARG A 129 -8.99 -5.04 -15.35
C ARG A 129 -9.54 -3.63 -15.36
N VAL A 130 -10.15 -3.25 -14.23
CA VAL A 130 -10.65 -1.89 -14.01
C VAL A 130 -9.76 -1.22 -12.98
N ILE A 131 -9.01 -0.20 -13.40
CA ILE A 131 -7.98 0.42 -12.58
C ILE A 131 -8.38 1.85 -12.26
N TYR A 132 -8.42 2.17 -10.96
CA TYR A 132 -8.41 3.51 -10.44
C TYR A 132 -7.01 3.84 -9.95
N CYS A 133 -6.47 4.97 -10.39
CA CYS A 133 -5.18 5.47 -9.93
C CYS A 133 -5.34 6.90 -9.44
N GLU A 134 -4.94 7.15 -8.18
CA GLU A 134 -4.95 8.49 -7.58
C GLU A 134 -4.07 9.46 -8.38
N GLN A 135 -4.44 10.73 -8.40
CA GLN A 135 -3.70 11.73 -9.19
C GLN A 135 -2.42 12.19 -8.49
N GLN A 136 -2.38 12.09 -7.17
CA GLN A 136 -1.27 12.56 -6.34
C GLN A 136 -0.81 11.47 -5.40
N GLY A 137 0.50 11.44 -5.14
CA GLY A 137 1.07 10.61 -4.10
C GLY A 137 0.73 11.16 -2.71
N HIS A 138 0.46 10.26 -1.77
CA HIS A 138 0.18 10.60 -0.38
C HIS A 138 1.28 10.06 0.53
N ILE A 139 1.85 10.95 1.35
CA ILE A 139 2.65 10.56 2.50
C ILE A 139 1.67 10.52 3.68
N HIS A 140 1.39 9.34 4.22
CA HIS A 140 0.59 9.23 5.43
C HIS A 140 1.45 9.59 6.64
N ASP A 141 1.13 10.70 7.30
CA ASP A 141 1.65 10.99 8.63
C ASP A 141 1.26 9.86 9.58
N GLY A 142 2.25 9.12 10.07
CA GLY A 142 2.10 8.20 11.19
C GLY A 142 1.97 6.70 10.88
N ASN A 143 1.74 6.26 9.65
CA ASN A 143 1.86 4.86 9.26
C ASN A 143 2.80 4.72 8.07
N SER A 144 4.04 4.66 8.42
CA SER A 144 5.20 4.18 7.67
C SER A 144 4.94 3.78 6.21
N SER A 145 5.02 4.74 5.29
CA SER A 145 5.80 4.38 4.12
C SER A 145 7.19 4.03 4.66
N SER A 146 7.76 2.91 4.23
CA SER A 146 9.09 2.47 4.65
C SER A 146 10.16 3.58 4.57
N PHE A 147 9.96 4.55 3.69
CA PHE A 147 10.83 5.70 3.52
C PHE A 147 10.69 6.74 4.65
N THR A 148 9.46 7.14 5.04
CA THR A 148 9.28 8.13 6.14
C THR A 148 9.78 7.56 7.46
N LYS A 149 9.57 6.27 7.69
CA LYS A 149 10.14 5.57 8.85
C LYS A 149 11.66 5.54 8.76
N TRP A 150 12.23 5.18 7.61
CA TRP A 150 13.68 5.16 7.41
C TRP A 150 14.31 6.54 7.61
N VAL A 151 13.72 7.61 7.05
CA VAL A 151 14.21 8.99 7.23
C VAL A 151 14.16 9.39 8.70
N LYS A 152 13.09 9.00 9.42
CA LYS A 152 12.97 9.28 10.84
C LYS A 152 13.99 8.46 11.66
N ASP A 153 14.09 7.15 11.41
CA ASP A 153 15.02 6.27 12.11
C ASP A 153 16.48 6.71 11.86
N GLU A 154 16.81 7.16 10.63
CA GLU A 154 18.12 7.69 10.28
C GLU A 154 18.40 9.02 10.97
N PHE A 155 17.39 9.91 11.05
CA PHE A 155 17.49 11.16 11.79
C PHE A 155 17.72 10.89 13.28
N ASP A 156 16.92 10.02 13.89
CA ASP A 156 17.04 9.66 15.31
C ASP A 156 18.40 9.01 15.59
N ARG A 157 18.94 8.18 14.68
CA ARG A 157 20.29 7.60 14.79
C ARG A 157 21.38 8.68 14.76
N GLN A 158 21.32 9.60 13.79
CA GLN A 158 22.28 10.70 13.71
C GLN A 158 22.21 11.62 14.92
N VAL A 159 20.99 11.84 15.45
CA VAL A 159 20.79 12.59 16.69
C VAL A 159 21.54 11.96 17.84
N HIS A 160 21.44 10.65 18.03
CA HIS A 160 22.13 9.95 19.11
C HIS A 160 23.65 9.99 18.94
N GLU A 161 24.16 9.72 17.73
CA GLU A 161 25.61 9.79 17.44
C GLU A 161 26.18 11.20 17.68
N ASP A 162 25.43 12.23 17.31
CA ASP A 162 25.85 13.63 17.52
C ASP A 162 25.80 14.03 19.00
N ILE A 163 24.83 13.52 19.79
CA ILE A 163 24.78 13.75 21.25
C ILE A 163 25.97 13.11 21.94
N ASP A 164 26.34 11.88 21.58
CA ASP A 164 27.50 11.20 22.12
C ASP A 164 28.80 11.96 21.78
N LEU A 165 28.91 12.46 20.57
CA LEU A 165 30.04 13.28 20.15
C LEU A 165 30.10 14.63 20.87
N VAL A 166 28.96 15.32 21.04
CA VAL A 166 28.87 16.55 21.81
C VAL A 166 29.30 16.32 23.25
N SER A 167 28.84 15.22 23.88
CA SER A 167 29.23 14.86 25.24
C SER A 167 30.74 14.64 25.33
N MET A 168 31.33 13.92 24.36
CA MET A 168 32.77 13.68 24.30
C MET A 168 33.59 15.00 24.13
N LEU A 169 33.08 15.93 23.31
CA LEU A 169 33.71 17.26 23.13
C LEU A 169 33.70 18.08 24.43
N LEU A 170 32.57 18.09 25.14
CA LEU A 170 32.44 18.78 26.42
C LEU A 170 33.34 18.18 27.50
N ASP A 171 33.43 16.85 27.60
CA ASP A 171 34.30 16.14 28.53
C ASP A 171 35.78 16.45 28.29
N ASN A 172 36.16 16.77 27.06
CA ASN A 172 37.50 17.18 26.67
C ASN A 172 37.75 18.70 26.65
N GLY A 173 36.79 19.51 27.12
CA GLY A 173 36.91 20.95 27.21
C GLY A 173 36.77 21.71 25.89
N LEU A 174 36.33 21.03 24.82
CA LEU A 174 36.14 21.59 23.46
C LEU A 174 34.76 22.22 23.34
N VAL A 175 34.47 23.24 24.15
CA VAL A 175 33.13 23.84 24.29
C VAL A 175 32.69 24.54 23.01
N ASP A 176 33.57 25.25 22.30
CA ASP A 176 33.24 25.98 21.08
C ASP A 176 32.85 25.03 19.93
N GLU A 177 33.51 23.88 19.83
CA GLU A 177 33.19 22.83 18.87
C GLU A 177 31.86 22.18 19.18
N ALA A 178 31.58 21.91 20.45
CA ALA A 178 30.29 21.40 20.91
C ALA A 178 29.15 22.35 20.58
N ILE A 179 29.34 23.66 20.80
CA ILE A 179 28.36 24.71 20.46
C ILE A 179 28.12 24.78 18.95
N LYS A 180 29.17 24.69 18.12
CA LYS A 180 29.02 24.63 16.64
C LYS A 180 28.18 23.43 16.21
N MET A 181 28.42 22.26 16.78
CA MET A 181 27.62 21.07 16.48
C MET A 181 26.16 21.27 16.87
N LEU A 182 25.88 21.77 18.06
CA LEU A 182 24.51 22.05 18.53
C LEU A 182 23.81 23.11 17.67
N THR A 183 24.53 24.12 17.18
CA THR A 183 23.96 25.15 16.29
C THR A 183 23.59 24.55 14.93
N ASN A 184 24.40 23.61 14.42
CA ASN A 184 24.06 22.88 13.19
C ASN A 184 22.86 21.95 13.37
N TYR A 185 22.53 21.58 14.60
CA TYR A 185 21.38 20.75 14.93
C TYR A 185 20.05 21.41 14.60
N ALA A 186 19.90 22.71 14.88
CA ALA A 186 18.70 23.47 14.53
C ALA A 186 18.36 23.45 13.03
N ASN A 187 19.36 23.21 12.18
CA ASN A 187 19.19 23.13 10.72
C ASN A 187 18.82 21.73 10.22
N LYS A 188 18.93 20.69 11.04
CA LYS A 188 18.63 19.29 10.61
C LYS A 188 17.12 19.04 10.45
N GLU A 189 16.29 19.69 11.26
CA GLU A 189 14.84 19.62 11.11
C GLU A 189 14.39 20.18 9.75
N ASP A 190 15.01 21.27 9.30
CA ASP A 190 14.80 21.84 7.96
C ASP A 190 15.26 20.89 6.84
N ILE A 191 16.31 20.13 7.04
CA ILE A 191 16.81 19.13 6.08
C ILE A 191 15.82 17.98 5.98
N TRP A 192 15.30 17.49 7.10
CA TRP A 192 14.29 16.44 7.13
C TRP A 192 13.01 16.86 6.41
N LEU A 193 12.50 18.07 6.67
CA LEU A 193 11.35 18.63 5.98
C LEU A 193 11.59 18.75 4.46
N LYS A 194 12.77 19.20 4.04
CA LYS A 194 13.13 19.26 2.61
C LYS A 194 13.16 17.88 1.97
N LEU A 195 13.72 16.88 2.64
CA LEU A 195 13.73 15.49 2.15
C LEU A 195 12.32 14.92 2.04
N ALA A 196 11.45 15.18 3.03
CA ALA A 196 10.05 14.74 2.98
C ALA A 196 9.28 15.41 1.83
N HIS A 197 9.50 16.71 1.60
CA HIS A 197 8.93 17.43 0.45
C HIS A 197 9.44 16.90 -0.88
N GLN A 198 10.74 16.60 -0.99
CA GLN A 198 11.33 16.03 -2.21
C GLN A 198 10.78 14.63 -2.49
N TYR A 199 10.64 13.79 -1.47
CA TYR A 199 10.03 12.48 -1.62
C TYR A 199 8.58 12.57 -2.12
N LYS A 200 7.80 13.51 -1.55
CA LYS A 200 6.42 13.74 -2.01
C LYS A 200 6.38 14.19 -3.47
N ALA A 201 7.29 15.07 -3.88
CA ALA A 201 7.39 15.52 -5.27
C ALA A 201 7.74 14.36 -6.22
N ASN A 202 8.72 13.53 -5.85
CA ASN A 202 9.10 12.33 -6.61
C ASN A 202 7.95 11.33 -6.71
N LEU A 203 7.23 11.09 -5.60
CA LEU A 203 6.07 10.20 -5.59
C LEU A 203 4.95 10.71 -6.50
N ASN A 204 4.71 12.03 -6.57
CA ASN A 204 3.74 12.61 -7.49
C ASN A 204 4.14 12.42 -8.96
N GLU A 205 5.42 12.54 -9.28
CA GLU A 205 5.96 12.27 -10.61
C GLU A 205 5.80 10.78 -10.98
N GLU A 206 6.15 9.88 -10.06
CA GLU A 206 5.93 8.46 -10.21
C GLU A 206 4.45 8.11 -10.44
N MET A 207 3.53 8.74 -9.71
CA MET A 207 2.09 8.53 -9.88
C MET A 207 1.60 8.97 -11.25
N LYS A 208 2.14 10.07 -11.79
CA LYS A 208 1.85 10.50 -13.15
C LYS A 208 2.29 9.46 -14.17
N HIS A 209 3.52 8.98 -14.06
CA HIS A 209 4.08 7.98 -14.96
C HIS A 209 3.35 6.62 -14.84
N LEU A 210 3.02 6.20 -13.63
CA LEU A 210 2.22 4.99 -13.39
C LEU A 210 0.86 5.04 -14.10
N ARG A 211 0.21 6.19 -14.09
CA ARG A 211 -1.08 6.38 -14.80
C ARG A 211 -0.93 6.22 -16.31
N GLU A 212 0.19 6.71 -16.87
CA GLU A 212 0.51 6.51 -18.29
C GLU A 212 0.69 5.03 -18.61
N LEU A 213 1.46 4.30 -17.79
CA LEU A 213 1.66 2.85 -17.93
C LEU A 213 0.36 2.05 -17.81
N TYR A 214 -0.56 2.46 -16.93
CA TYR A 214 -1.86 1.79 -16.80
C TYR A 214 -2.81 2.05 -17.99
N ILE A 215 -2.58 3.10 -18.78
CA ILE A 215 -3.35 3.37 -20.00
C ILE A 215 -2.83 2.49 -21.15
N GLU A 216 -1.53 2.22 -21.18
CA GLU A 216 -0.88 1.44 -22.24
C GLU A 216 -1.01 -0.08 -22.05
N ALA A 217 -1.31 -0.54 -20.83
CA ALA A 217 -1.44 -1.97 -20.48
C ALA A 217 -2.87 -2.48 -20.63
#